data_ec1507c553399a6db063ac881aed6e5a
#
_entry.id   ec1507c553399a6db063ac881aed6e5a
#
_cell.length_a   1.000
_cell.length_b   1.000
_cell.length_c   1.000
_cell.angle_alpha   90.00
_cell.angle_beta   90.00
_cell.angle_gamma   90.00
#
_symmetry.space_group_name_H-M   'P 1'
#
loop_
_entity.id
_entity.type
_entity.pdbx_description
1 polymer ?
#
loop_
_entity_poly.entity_id
_entity_poly.type
_entity_poly.pdbx_seq_one_letter_code
_entity_poly.pdbx_strand_id
1 'polypeptide(L)'
;MTPCQVTVLVAVYNTATYLPQCLDSLLAQTLAGMQVVCVDDASTDASPAILDDYARRDARIEVVHLDDNGGQARARNIGLRRARGRLVCFLDSDDWMAADCLARAVAVFDRHPLTDCVLFHTLYYYSPSRQEEYPMQPFRVLTGREAFERSLTWAIHGVYMVRTDIHRRYPYDESAHAFSDDNTTRLHYLASREVRLCDGTYFYRQHAASVSHQVSPRRFDYLAANLSMARQLRQLGVPSELLSIYENHRWLNVVDLYWFYHRHRRRLGAAAAVRGLRQIREAWAGIETWRLRPRLRRKFGYAPLRWASGPGLQDERGAAGRAADSLSWCLFRLEEELYFSLRRLLGR
;
A
#
# COMPACT_ATOMS: atom_id res chain seq x y z
N MET A 1 -9.26 0.74 -35.62
CA MET A 1 -8.54 0.24 -34.43
C MET A 1 -9.48 0.31 -33.23
N THR A 2 -9.59 -0.77 -32.46
CA THR A 2 -10.36 -0.75 -31.21
C THR A 2 -9.74 0.26 -30.25
N PRO A 3 -10.50 1.20 -29.67
CA PRO A 3 -9.94 2.18 -28.73
C PRO A 3 -9.33 1.46 -27.50
N CYS A 4 -8.22 1.96 -27.00
CA CYS A 4 -7.59 1.42 -25.80
C CYS A 4 -8.50 1.64 -24.58
N GLN A 5 -9.00 0.58 -23.99
CA GLN A 5 -9.87 0.65 -22.83
C GLN A 5 -9.08 0.59 -21.51
N VAL A 6 -8.07 -0.30 -21.45
CA VAL A 6 -7.31 -0.56 -20.23
C VAL A 6 -5.82 -0.41 -20.51
N THR A 7 -5.09 0.24 -19.63
CA THR A 7 -3.63 0.13 -19.53
C THR A 7 -3.28 -0.67 -18.29
N VAL A 8 -2.46 -1.71 -18.47
CA VAL A 8 -1.87 -2.49 -17.36
C VAL A 8 -0.44 -2.01 -17.13
N LEU A 9 -0.13 -1.59 -15.91
CA LEU A 9 1.21 -1.17 -15.50
C LEU A 9 1.93 -2.36 -14.84
N VAL A 10 3.11 -2.71 -15.36
CA VAL A 10 3.94 -3.78 -14.81
C VAL A 10 5.31 -3.20 -14.44
N ALA A 11 5.57 -3.04 -13.14
CA ALA A 11 6.89 -2.69 -12.65
C ALA A 11 7.72 -3.96 -12.47
N VAL A 12 8.92 -3.99 -13.05
CA VAL A 12 9.78 -5.17 -13.10
C VAL A 12 11.10 -4.86 -12.43
N TYR A 13 11.51 -5.71 -11.48
CA TYR A 13 12.85 -5.66 -10.88
C TYR A 13 13.29 -7.05 -10.43
N ASN A 14 14.23 -7.68 -11.16
CA ASN A 14 14.80 -8.97 -10.84
C ASN A 14 13.75 -10.08 -10.63
N THR A 15 12.80 -10.22 -11.57
CA THR A 15 11.70 -11.19 -11.52
C THR A 15 11.71 -12.18 -12.70
N ALA A 16 12.86 -12.41 -13.34
CA ALA A 16 12.99 -13.27 -14.54
C ALA A 16 12.30 -14.64 -14.38
N THR A 17 12.29 -15.22 -13.19
CA THR A 17 11.66 -16.52 -12.92
C THR A 17 10.14 -16.50 -13.10
N TYR A 18 9.48 -15.40 -12.78
CA TYR A 18 8.01 -15.28 -12.75
C TYR A 18 7.44 -14.49 -13.92
N LEU A 19 8.26 -13.58 -14.47
CA LEU A 19 7.89 -12.63 -15.50
C LEU A 19 7.24 -13.27 -16.74
N PRO A 20 7.68 -14.43 -17.26
CA PRO A 20 7.01 -15.07 -18.39
C PRO A 20 5.54 -15.39 -18.10
N GLN A 21 5.22 -15.96 -16.93
CA GLN A 21 3.83 -16.29 -16.56
C GLN A 21 2.98 -15.02 -16.42
N CYS A 22 3.52 -13.95 -15.86
CA CYS A 22 2.87 -12.65 -15.77
C CYS A 22 2.50 -12.15 -17.18
N LEU A 23 3.45 -12.08 -18.09
CA LEU A 23 3.25 -11.58 -19.47
C LEU A 23 2.34 -12.50 -20.28
N ASP A 24 2.50 -13.82 -20.21
CA ASP A 24 1.61 -14.79 -20.88
C ASP A 24 0.16 -14.59 -20.46
N SER A 25 -0.09 -14.31 -19.18
CA SER A 25 -1.44 -14.06 -18.67
C SER A 25 -2.06 -12.78 -19.25
N LEU A 26 -1.23 -11.78 -19.55
CA LEU A 26 -1.68 -10.55 -20.21
C LEU A 26 -1.91 -10.76 -21.70
N LEU A 27 -1.08 -11.55 -22.37
CA LEU A 27 -1.29 -11.90 -23.78
C LEU A 27 -2.55 -12.74 -23.99
N ALA A 28 -2.89 -13.57 -23.02
CA ALA A 28 -4.08 -14.42 -23.02
C ALA A 28 -5.39 -13.66 -22.70
N GLN A 29 -5.35 -12.36 -22.36
CA GLN A 29 -6.57 -11.62 -22.04
C GLN A 29 -7.54 -11.56 -23.22
N THR A 30 -8.81 -11.83 -22.94
CA THR A 30 -9.90 -11.75 -23.93
C THR A 30 -10.28 -10.33 -24.32
N LEU A 31 -9.82 -9.33 -23.58
CA LEU A 31 -10.03 -7.91 -23.87
C LEU A 31 -9.05 -7.44 -24.97
N ALA A 32 -9.57 -7.18 -26.16
CA ALA A 32 -8.74 -6.75 -27.30
C ALA A 32 -8.17 -5.32 -27.14
N GLY A 33 -8.93 -4.41 -26.53
CA GLY A 33 -8.56 -2.99 -26.38
C GLY A 33 -7.69 -2.74 -25.15
N MET A 34 -6.48 -3.33 -25.08
CA MET A 34 -5.57 -3.14 -23.95
C MET A 34 -4.18 -2.69 -24.38
N GLN A 35 -3.48 -2.00 -23.49
CA GLN A 35 -2.05 -1.67 -23.54
C GLN A 35 -1.39 -2.24 -22.29
N VAL A 36 -0.20 -2.79 -22.43
CA VAL A 36 0.67 -3.20 -21.34
C VAL A 36 1.90 -2.30 -21.34
N VAL A 37 2.16 -1.61 -20.23
CA VAL A 37 3.37 -0.80 -20.08
C VAL A 37 4.24 -1.45 -19.00
N CYS A 38 5.32 -2.08 -19.43
CA CYS A 38 6.33 -2.69 -18.59
C CYS A 38 7.44 -1.68 -18.34
N VAL A 39 7.78 -1.45 -17.07
CA VAL A 39 8.89 -0.59 -16.68
C VAL A 39 9.90 -1.42 -15.90
N ASP A 40 11.04 -1.67 -16.52
CA ASP A 40 12.18 -2.33 -15.91
C ASP A 40 12.96 -1.32 -15.06
N ASP A 41 12.95 -1.53 -13.78
CA ASP A 41 13.56 -0.65 -12.76
C ASP A 41 15.06 -1.00 -12.56
N ALA A 42 15.82 -1.04 -13.64
CA ALA A 42 17.24 -1.41 -13.69
C ALA A 42 17.52 -2.83 -13.16
N SER A 43 16.81 -3.83 -13.70
CA SER A 43 17.07 -5.25 -13.37
C SER A 43 18.45 -5.69 -13.79
N THR A 44 19.04 -6.57 -12.98
CA THR A 44 20.38 -7.16 -13.22
C THR A 44 20.33 -8.64 -13.59
N ASP A 45 19.16 -9.24 -13.64
CA ASP A 45 18.90 -10.60 -14.10
C ASP A 45 18.45 -10.64 -15.57
N ALA A 46 17.84 -11.73 -16.02
CA ALA A 46 17.34 -11.87 -17.39
C ALA A 46 16.04 -11.10 -17.70
N SER A 47 15.45 -10.37 -16.73
CA SER A 47 14.18 -9.66 -16.92
C SER A 47 14.17 -8.72 -18.12
N PRO A 48 15.19 -7.87 -18.37
CA PRO A 48 15.20 -6.97 -19.52
C PRO A 48 15.09 -7.71 -20.86
N ALA A 49 15.86 -8.79 -21.04
CA ALA A 49 15.85 -9.59 -22.26
C ALA A 49 14.50 -10.28 -22.51
N ILE A 50 13.84 -10.73 -21.42
CA ILE A 50 12.48 -11.29 -21.47
C ILE A 50 11.49 -10.22 -21.95
N LEU A 51 11.51 -9.03 -21.37
CA LEU A 51 10.63 -7.93 -21.74
C LEU A 51 10.77 -7.57 -23.22
N ASP A 52 12.00 -7.46 -23.72
CA ASP A 52 12.29 -7.16 -25.13
C ASP A 52 11.76 -8.24 -26.06
N ASP A 53 11.88 -9.51 -25.67
CA ASP A 53 11.35 -10.62 -26.46
C ASP A 53 9.82 -10.55 -26.56
N TYR A 54 9.12 -10.29 -25.44
CA TYR A 54 7.67 -10.16 -25.44
C TYR A 54 7.18 -8.92 -26.22
N ALA A 55 7.88 -7.80 -26.14
CA ALA A 55 7.54 -6.59 -26.89
C ALA A 55 7.70 -6.79 -28.43
N ARG A 56 8.65 -7.64 -28.85
CA ARG A 56 8.77 -8.02 -30.28
C ARG A 56 7.63 -8.91 -30.77
N ARG A 57 7.03 -9.72 -29.87
CA ARG A 57 5.96 -10.67 -30.20
C ARG A 57 4.58 -10.02 -30.23
N ASP A 58 4.35 -8.99 -29.40
CA ASP A 58 3.02 -8.40 -29.24
C ASP A 58 3.10 -6.86 -29.11
N ALA A 59 2.51 -6.17 -30.09
CA ALA A 59 2.50 -4.71 -30.14
C ALA A 59 1.70 -4.02 -29.02
N ARG A 60 0.96 -4.78 -28.20
CA ARG A 60 0.29 -4.26 -27.01
C ARG A 60 1.27 -3.97 -25.87
N ILE A 61 2.46 -4.60 -25.89
CA ILE A 61 3.51 -4.46 -24.87
C ILE A 61 4.46 -3.32 -25.23
N GLU A 62 4.55 -2.33 -24.38
CA GLU A 62 5.51 -1.22 -24.44
C GLU A 62 6.49 -1.36 -23.27
N VAL A 63 7.79 -1.35 -23.54
CA VAL A 63 8.85 -1.51 -22.55
C VAL A 63 9.62 -0.22 -22.35
N VAL A 64 9.95 0.07 -21.09
CA VAL A 64 10.84 1.16 -20.69
C VAL A 64 11.89 0.59 -19.76
N HIS A 65 13.16 0.72 -20.14
CA HIS A 65 14.29 0.39 -19.25
C HIS A 65 14.78 1.65 -18.53
N LEU A 66 14.98 1.56 -17.22
CA LEU A 66 15.53 2.65 -16.40
C LEU A 66 17.03 2.39 -16.16
N ASP A 67 17.80 3.47 -16.05
CA ASP A 67 19.25 3.40 -15.82
C ASP A 67 19.57 3.09 -14.34
N ASP A 68 18.67 3.44 -13.42
CA ASP A 68 18.83 3.27 -11.97
C ASP A 68 17.56 2.74 -11.32
N ASN A 69 17.72 1.94 -10.26
CA ASN A 69 16.61 1.45 -9.46
C ASN A 69 16.01 2.55 -8.58
N GLY A 70 14.77 2.91 -8.84
CA GLY A 70 14.03 3.93 -8.12
C GLY A 70 12.82 3.42 -7.32
N GLY A 71 12.57 2.12 -7.39
CA GLY A 71 11.47 1.45 -6.71
C GLY A 71 10.16 1.42 -7.48
N GLN A 72 9.27 0.54 -7.04
CA GLN A 72 8.02 0.21 -7.71
C GLN A 72 7.12 1.43 -7.98
N ALA A 73 7.00 2.37 -7.03
CA ALA A 73 6.18 3.56 -7.16
C ALA A 73 6.65 4.45 -8.31
N ARG A 74 7.97 4.70 -8.41
CA ARG A 74 8.58 5.46 -9.51
C ARG A 74 8.37 4.76 -10.85
N ALA A 75 8.63 3.46 -10.91
CA ALA A 75 8.44 2.67 -12.13
C ALA A 75 6.99 2.72 -12.61
N ARG A 76 6.02 2.50 -11.72
CA ARG A 76 4.59 2.61 -12.05
C ARG A 76 4.19 4.02 -12.50
N ASN A 77 4.73 5.09 -11.89
CA ASN A 77 4.47 6.47 -12.33
C ASN A 77 5.03 6.76 -13.73
N ILE A 78 6.19 6.20 -14.07
CA ILE A 78 6.73 6.28 -15.42
C ILE A 78 5.78 5.59 -16.43
N GLY A 79 5.29 4.41 -16.09
CA GLY A 79 4.29 3.71 -16.88
C GLY A 79 2.96 4.47 -17.00
N LEU A 80 2.49 5.08 -15.91
CA LEU A 80 1.25 5.87 -15.89
C LEU A 80 1.28 7.05 -16.85
N ARG A 81 2.43 7.70 -17.04
CA ARG A 81 2.58 8.78 -18.03
C ARG A 81 2.35 8.32 -19.47
N ARG A 82 2.53 7.03 -19.74
CA ARG A 82 2.33 6.40 -21.06
C ARG A 82 0.95 5.77 -21.23
N ALA A 83 0.15 5.73 -20.16
CA ALA A 83 -1.17 5.10 -20.18
C ALA A 83 -2.11 5.81 -21.17
N ARG A 84 -2.72 5.01 -22.08
CA ARG A 84 -3.70 5.46 -23.08
C ARG A 84 -5.11 4.97 -22.80
N GLY A 85 -5.27 3.97 -21.91
CA GLY A 85 -6.57 3.44 -21.53
C GLY A 85 -7.42 4.44 -20.73
N ARG A 86 -8.75 4.39 -20.89
CA ARG A 86 -9.68 5.11 -20.00
C ARG A 86 -9.65 4.57 -18.57
N LEU A 87 -9.21 3.33 -18.42
CA LEU A 87 -9.02 2.61 -17.16
C LEU A 87 -7.56 2.19 -17.04
N VAL A 88 -7.08 2.08 -15.82
CA VAL A 88 -5.73 1.61 -15.51
C VAL A 88 -5.76 0.66 -14.32
N CYS A 89 -4.95 -0.37 -14.38
CA CYS A 89 -4.62 -1.25 -13.27
C CYS A 89 -3.12 -1.55 -13.27
N PHE A 90 -2.64 -2.20 -12.23
CA PHE A 90 -1.30 -2.77 -12.21
C PHE A 90 -1.37 -4.30 -12.12
N LEU A 91 -0.30 -4.94 -12.54
CA LEU A 91 -0.02 -6.34 -12.29
C LEU A 91 1.42 -6.44 -11.78
N ASP A 92 1.63 -7.07 -10.63
CA ASP A 92 2.96 -7.35 -10.12
C ASP A 92 3.65 -8.40 -10.98
N SER A 93 4.94 -8.22 -11.24
CA SER A 93 5.69 -9.03 -12.21
C SER A 93 5.89 -10.48 -11.78
N ASP A 94 5.53 -10.82 -10.55
CA ASP A 94 5.52 -12.18 -9.98
C ASP A 94 4.11 -12.79 -9.87
N ASP A 95 3.06 -12.03 -10.24
CA ASP A 95 1.65 -12.41 -10.22
C ASP A 95 1.09 -12.66 -11.63
N TRP A 96 -0.17 -13.08 -11.75
CA TRP A 96 -0.86 -13.23 -13.04
C TRP A 96 -2.37 -13.10 -12.90
N MET A 97 -3.07 -12.99 -14.04
CA MET A 97 -4.52 -12.82 -14.14
C MET A 97 -5.17 -13.98 -14.92
N ALA A 98 -6.43 -14.30 -14.59
CA ALA A 98 -7.26 -15.16 -15.43
C ALA A 98 -7.54 -14.48 -16.79
N ALA A 99 -7.72 -15.27 -17.84
CA ALA A 99 -7.83 -14.76 -19.21
C ALA A 99 -8.98 -13.77 -19.45
N ASP A 100 -10.03 -13.81 -18.67
CA ASP A 100 -11.21 -12.91 -18.76
C ASP A 100 -11.23 -11.80 -17.68
N CYS A 101 -10.17 -11.70 -16.88
CA CYS A 101 -10.10 -10.82 -15.71
C CYS A 101 -10.37 -9.35 -16.08
N LEU A 102 -9.66 -8.82 -17.07
CA LEU A 102 -9.81 -7.43 -17.50
C LEU A 102 -11.18 -7.18 -18.15
N ALA A 103 -11.67 -8.11 -18.95
CA ALA A 103 -12.98 -7.98 -19.59
C ALA A 103 -14.12 -7.95 -18.56
N ARG A 104 -14.05 -8.78 -17.51
CA ARG A 104 -15.02 -8.76 -16.39
C ARG A 104 -14.99 -7.44 -15.64
N ALA A 105 -13.81 -6.89 -15.36
CA ALA A 105 -13.69 -5.61 -14.68
C ALA A 105 -14.28 -4.47 -15.55
N VAL A 106 -13.94 -4.42 -16.84
CA VAL A 106 -14.49 -3.40 -17.78
C VAL A 106 -16.00 -3.48 -17.83
N ALA A 107 -16.59 -4.69 -17.88
CA ALA A 107 -18.03 -4.88 -17.90
C ALA A 107 -18.73 -4.31 -16.65
N VAL A 108 -18.08 -4.24 -15.50
CA VAL A 108 -18.63 -3.57 -14.29
C VAL A 108 -18.70 -2.06 -14.51
N PHE A 109 -17.65 -1.42 -15.06
CA PHE A 109 -17.67 0.01 -15.38
C PHE A 109 -18.73 0.37 -16.41
N ASP A 110 -18.91 -0.48 -17.42
CA ASP A 110 -19.90 -0.23 -18.48
C ASP A 110 -21.34 -0.36 -17.98
N ARG A 111 -21.60 -1.30 -17.08
CA ARG A 111 -22.93 -1.50 -16.47
C ARG A 111 -23.26 -0.49 -15.37
N HIS A 112 -22.25 0.12 -14.74
CA HIS A 112 -22.40 1.01 -13.60
C HIS A 112 -21.60 2.31 -13.80
N PRO A 113 -22.17 3.33 -14.48
CA PRO A 113 -21.45 4.55 -14.86
C PRO A 113 -20.89 5.38 -13.68
N LEU A 114 -21.42 5.20 -12.47
CA LEU A 114 -20.91 5.85 -11.26
C LEU A 114 -19.71 5.12 -10.65
N THR A 115 -19.40 3.91 -11.13
CA THR A 115 -18.24 3.16 -10.65
C THR A 115 -16.96 3.79 -11.14
N ASP A 116 -16.06 4.06 -10.20
CA ASP A 116 -14.75 4.66 -10.48
C ASP A 116 -13.60 3.71 -10.17
N CYS A 117 -13.85 2.70 -9.34
CA CYS A 117 -12.87 1.68 -8.96
C CYS A 117 -13.52 0.30 -8.87
N VAL A 118 -12.86 -0.72 -9.40
CA VAL A 118 -13.32 -2.13 -9.38
C VAL A 118 -12.19 -3.01 -8.85
N LEU A 119 -12.44 -3.68 -7.73
CA LEU A 119 -11.52 -4.67 -7.15
C LEU A 119 -11.66 -5.99 -7.91
N PHE A 120 -10.53 -6.65 -8.15
CA PHE A 120 -10.50 -8.00 -8.70
C PHE A 120 -10.82 -9.05 -7.64
N HIS A 121 -11.32 -10.21 -8.04
CA HIS A 121 -11.36 -11.37 -7.15
C HIS A 121 -9.92 -11.87 -6.94
N THR A 122 -9.39 -11.80 -5.73
CA THR A 122 -7.98 -12.08 -5.44
C THR A 122 -7.81 -13.41 -4.73
N LEU A 123 -7.00 -14.29 -5.33
CA LEU A 123 -6.59 -15.56 -4.77
C LEU A 123 -5.12 -15.54 -4.34
N TYR A 124 -4.82 -15.87 -3.10
CA TYR A 124 -3.49 -16.24 -2.66
C TYR A 124 -3.10 -17.58 -3.25
N TYR A 125 -2.03 -17.58 -4.03
CA TYR A 125 -1.52 -18.79 -4.67
C TYR A 125 -0.22 -19.25 -4.00
N TYR A 126 -0.25 -20.38 -3.36
CA TYR A 126 0.89 -21.05 -2.75
C TYR A 126 1.46 -22.16 -3.64
N SER A 127 0.56 -22.94 -4.28
CA SER A 127 0.87 -24.03 -5.20
C SER A 127 -0.37 -24.37 -6.05
N PRO A 128 -0.25 -25.23 -7.09
CA PRO A 128 -1.43 -25.70 -7.84
C PRO A 128 -2.50 -26.36 -6.97
N SER A 129 -2.09 -27.02 -5.87
CA SER A 129 -2.99 -27.70 -4.93
C SER A 129 -3.42 -26.84 -3.75
N ARG A 130 -2.86 -25.63 -3.59
CA ARG A 130 -3.20 -24.74 -2.47
C ARG A 130 -3.39 -23.32 -2.95
N GLN A 131 -4.64 -22.92 -2.99
CA GLN A 131 -5.09 -21.57 -3.27
C GLN A 131 -6.10 -21.17 -2.21
N GLU A 132 -6.07 -19.91 -1.80
CA GLU A 132 -6.95 -19.41 -0.74
C GLU A 132 -7.52 -18.05 -1.18
N GLU A 133 -8.81 -17.83 -0.96
CA GLU A 133 -9.40 -16.51 -1.22
C GLU A 133 -8.83 -15.46 -0.27
N TYR A 134 -8.66 -14.23 -0.77
CA TYR A 134 -8.36 -13.11 0.10
C TYR A 134 -9.49 -12.98 1.15
N PRO A 135 -9.17 -12.92 2.46
CA PRO A 135 -10.19 -12.95 3.53
C PRO A 135 -10.94 -11.62 3.62
N MET A 136 -11.80 -11.37 2.66
CA MET A 136 -12.58 -10.14 2.55
C MET A 136 -14.07 -10.43 2.71
N GLN A 137 -14.77 -9.60 3.51
CA GLN A 137 -16.22 -9.67 3.53
C GLN A 137 -16.78 -9.17 2.20
N PRO A 138 -17.65 -9.94 1.53
CA PRO A 138 -18.24 -9.56 0.27
C PRO A 138 -19.06 -8.26 0.43
N PHE A 139 -19.05 -7.45 -0.61
CA PHE A 139 -19.86 -6.25 -0.69
C PHE A 139 -20.36 -6.05 -2.13
N ARG A 140 -21.48 -5.40 -2.28
CA ARG A 140 -22.05 -5.10 -3.60
C ARG A 140 -21.49 -3.78 -4.16
N VAL A 141 -21.46 -2.76 -3.33
CA VAL A 141 -20.96 -1.42 -3.62
C VAL A 141 -20.56 -0.73 -2.33
N LEU A 142 -19.46 0.03 -2.38
CA LEU A 142 -19.03 0.92 -1.32
C LEU A 142 -18.94 2.34 -1.88
N THR A 143 -19.22 3.32 -1.05
CA THR A 143 -18.79 4.70 -1.29
C THR A 143 -17.27 4.80 -1.17
N GLY A 144 -16.67 5.83 -1.77
CA GLY A 144 -15.23 6.04 -1.66
C GLY A 144 -14.76 6.16 -0.20
N ARG A 145 -15.56 6.82 0.66
CA ARG A 145 -15.27 6.91 2.11
C ARG A 145 -15.27 5.52 2.78
N GLU A 146 -16.29 4.72 2.55
CA GLU A 146 -16.37 3.36 3.12
C GLU A 146 -15.20 2.49 2.65
N ALA A 147 -14.84 2.56 1.36
CA ALA A 147 -13.70 1.84 0.81
C ALA A 147 -12.38 2.30 1.45
N PHE A 148 -12.18 3.62 1.60
CA PHE A 148 -11.05 4.17 2.32
C PHE A 148 -10.96 3.62 3.76
N GLU A 149 -12.05 3.69 4.53
CA GLU A 149 -12.06 3.23 5.91
C GLU A 149 -11.77 1.73 6.03
N ARG A 150 -12.35 0.90 5.15
CA ARG A 150 -12.09 -0.55 5.12
C ARG A 150 -10.66 -0.89 4.71
N SER A 151 -10.05 -0.10 3.83
CA SER A 151 -8.65 -0.31 3.40
C SER A 151 -7.63 -0.07 4.51
N LEU A 152 -7.96 0.71 5.54
CA LEU A 152 -7.05 0.98 6.66
C LEU A 152 -6.72 -0.29 7.46
N THR A 153 -7.61 -1.25 7.49
CA THR A 153 -7.43 -2.53 8.18
C THR A 153 -7.27 -3.71 7.22
N TRP A 154 -7.15 -3.42 5.93
CA TRP A 154 -7.12 -4.43 4.86
C TRP A 154 -8.36 -5.35 4.87
N ALA A 155 -9.49 -4.85 5.36
CA ALA A 155 -10.78 -5.52 5.19
C ALA A 155 -11.24 -5.59 3.73
N ILE A 156 -10.63 -4.77 2.85
CA ILE A 156 -10.61 -4.89 1.39
C ILE A 156 -9.16 -4.74 0.90
N HIS A 157 -8.79 -5.47 -0.14
CA HIS A 157 -7.43 -5.45 -0.69
C HIS A 157 -7.18 -4.26 -1.62
N GLY A 158 -5.90 -4.08 -2.03
CA GLY A 158 -5.44 -3.01 -2.92
C GLY A 158 -5.20 -3.46 -4.36
N VAL A 159 -5.85 -4.52 -4.84
CA VAL A 159 -5.69 -5.03 -6.21
C VAL A 159 -6.96 -4.68 -7.01
N TYR A 160 -6.87 -3.69 -7.89
CA TYR A 160 -8.04 -3.07 -8.51
C TYR A 160 -7.72 -2.44 -9.88
N MET A 161 -8.77 -2.11 -10.60
CA MET A 161 -8.78 -1.24 -11.78
C MET A 161 -9.49 0.07 -11.43
N VAL A 162 -8.97 1.21 -11.89
CA VAL A 162 -9.50 2.54 -11.59
C VAL A 162 -9.57 3.40 -12.85
N ARG A 163 -10.39 4.45 -12.86
CA ARG A 163 -10.41 5.44 -13.93
C ARG A 163 -9.04 6.15 -13.99
N THR A 164 -8.51 6.27 -15.20
CA THR A 164 -7.17 6.83 -15.42
C THR A 164 -7.02 8.27 -14.97
N ASP A 165 -8.10 9.07 -15.03
CA ASP A 165 -8.12 10.46 -14.54
C ASP A 165 -7.95 10.54 -13.02
N ILE A 166 -8.55 9.60 -12.26
CA ILE A 166 -8.32 9.48 -10.81
C ILE A 166 -6.87 9.11 -10.53
N HIS A 167 -6.32 8.11 -11.25
CA HIS A 167 -4.94 7.71 -11.04
C HIS A 167 -3.94 8.82 -11.40
N ARG A 168 -4.20 9.58 -12.44
CA ARG A 168 -3.36 10.74 -12.81
C ARG A 168 -3.43 11.88 -11.79
N ARG A 169 -4.59 12.06 -11.13
CA ARG A 169 -4.77 13.04 -10.05
C ARG A 169 -4.03 12.63 -8.79
N TYR A 170 -3.97 11.33 -8.52
CA TYR A 170 -3.32 10.73 -7.35
C TYR A 170 -2.32 9.65 -7.82
N PRO A 171 -1.15 10.06 -8.36
CA PRO A 171 -0.13 9.12 -8.79
C PRO A 171 0.44 8.35 -7.60
N TYR A 172 1.28 7.34 -7.86
CA TYR A 172 1.93 6.59 -6.80
C TYR A 172 2.77 7.50 -5.91
N ASP A 173 2.64 7.31 -4.61
CA ASP A 173 3.38 8.08 -3.60
C ASP A 173 4.84 7.56 -3.56
N GLU A 174 5.79 8.41 -3.97
CA GLU A 174 7.22 8.09 -3.99
C GLU A 174 7.93 8.47 -2.68
N SER A 175 7.18 8.81 -1.61
CA SER A 175 7.73 9.26 -0.33
C SER A 175 8.48 8.18 0.47
N ALA A 176 8.31 6.90 0.12
CA ALA A 176 8.99 5.76 0.71
C ALA A 176 9.26 4.69 -0.34
N HIS A 177 10.33 3.92 -0.16
CA HIS A 177 10.67 2.81 -1.09
C HIS A 177 9.70 1.64 -1.02
N ALA A 178 9.03 1.44 0.12
CA ALA A 178 8.05 0.39 0.32
C ALA A 178 6.80 0.94 1.03
N PHE A 179 5.65 0.30 0.76
CA PHE A 179 4.36 0.58 1.43
C PHE A 179 3.73 1.95 1.15
N SER A 180 4.32 2.76 0.27
CA SER A 180 3.73 4.05 -0.14
C SER A 180 2.63 3.88 -1.19
N ASP A 181 2.58 2.77 -1.90
CA ASP A 181 1.51 2.34 -2.79
C ASP A 181 0.17 2.15 -2.06
N ASP A 182 0.20 1.78 -0.78
CA ASP A 182 -0.96 1.78 0.11
C ASP A 182 -1.66 3.14 0.14
N ASN A 183 -0.91 4.23 0.16
CA ASN A 183 -1.44 5.60 0.16
C ASN A 183 -2.21 5.89 -1.12
N THR A 184 -1.63 5.51 -2.26
CA THR A 184 -2.25 5.67 -3.58
C THR A 184 -3.57 4.91 -3.65
N THR A 185 -3.58 3.65 -3.22
CA THR A 185 -4.79 2.82 -3.12
C THR A 185 -5.88 3.52 -2.31
N ARG A 186 -5.53 4.03 -1.13
CA ARG A 186 -6.47 4.74 -0.23
C ARG A 186 -7.01 6.02 -0.83
N LEU A 187 -6.17 6.79 -1.55
CA LEU A 187 -6.60 8.01 -2.24
C LEU A 187 -7.50 7.70 -3.44
N HIS A 188 -7.22 6.64 -4.20
CA HIS A 188 -8.09 6.20 -5.28
C HIS A 188 -9.46 5.79 -4.77
N TYR A 189 -9.52 5.04 -3.66
CA TYR A 189 -10.79 4.72 -3.02
C TYR A 189 -11.52 5.98 -2.57
N LEU A 190 -10.85 6.85 -1.82
CA LEU A 190 -11.47 8.07 -1.29
C LEU A 190 -12.00 8.99 -2.41
N ALA A 191 -11.33 9.05 -3.55
CA ALA A 191 -11.73 9.84 -4.70
C ALA A 191 -12.82 9.20 -5.56
N SER A 192 -13.13 7.93 -5.34
CA SER A 192 -14.13 7.18 -6.09
C SER A 192 -15.54 7.51 -5.60
N ARG A 193 -16.51 7.68 -6.52
CA ARG A 193 -17.94 7.78 -6.20
C ARG A 193 -18.47 6.44 -5.71
N GLU A 194 -18.15 5.38 -6.45
CA GLU A 194 -18.48 3.99 -6.13
C GLU A 194 -17.29 3.08 -6.37
N VAL A 195 -17.09 2.13 -5.44
CA VAL A 195 -16.14 1.03 -5.50
C VAL A 195 -16.92 -0.28 -5.53
N ARG A 196 -16.62 -1.15 -6.49
CA ARG A 196 -17.30 -2.44 -6.69
C ARG A 196 -16.31 -3.59 -6.79
N LEU A 197 -16.84 -4.81 -6.78
CA LEU A 197 -16.10 -6.05 -7.06
C LEU A 197 -16.43 -6.53 -8.46
N CYS A 198 -15.49 -7.27 -9.09
CA CYS A 198 -15.77 -8.12 -10.24
C CYS A 198 -15.35 -9.56 -9.95
N ASP A 199 -15.84 -10.49 -10.78
CA ASP A 199 -15.48 -11.91 -10.71
C ASP A 199 -14.18 -12.23 -11.47
N GLY A 200 -13.49 -11.20 -12.00
CA GLY A 200 -12.21 -11.35 -12.68
C GLY A 200 -11.11 -11.71 -11.68
N THR A 201 -10.45 -12.84 -11.90
CA THR A 201 -9.50 -13.38 -10.92
C THR A 201 -8.08 -12.86 -11.12
N TYR A 202 -7.50 -12.36 -10.05
CA TYR A 202 -6.09 -12.00 -9.87
C TYR A 202 -5.44 -13.03 -8.96
N PHE A 203 -4.36 -13.66 -9.40
CA PHE A 203 -3.59 -14.62 -8.62
C PHE A 203 -2.38 -13.95 -7.99
N TYR A 204 -2.41 -13.82 -6.67
CA TYR A 204 -1.34 -13.23 -5.87
C TYR A 204 -0.42 -14.34 -5.36
N ARG A 205 0.78 -14.44 -5.95
CA ARG A 205 1.74 -15.48 -5.61
C ARG A 205 2.32 -15.28 -4.22
N GLN A 206 2.33 -16.35 -3.44
CA GLN A 206 2.93 -16.40 -2.13
C GLN A 206 4.27 -17.14 -2.19
N HIS A 207 5.38 -16.43 -2.02
CA HIS A 207 6.71 -17.02 -2.00
C HIS A 207 7.61 -16.37 -0.96
N ALA A 208 8.70 -17.08 -0.54
CA ALA A 208 9.57 -16.63 0.55
C ALA A 208 10.34 -15.32 0.25
N ALA A 209 10.50 -14.96 -1.02
CA ALA A 209 11.16 -13.72 -1.43
C ALA A 209 10.23 -12.49 -1.42
N SER A 210 8.90 -12.66 -1.20
CA SER A 210 7.96 -11.54 -1.14
C SER A 210 8.35 -10.55 -0.03
N VAL A 211 8.35 -9.27 -0.36
CA VAL A 211 8.78 -8.18 0.54
C VAL A 211 7.97 -8.17 1.85
N SER A 212 6.68 -8.51 1.77
CA SER A 212 5.76 -8.57 2.92
C SER A 212 6.12 -9.64 3.97
N HIS A 213 6.83 -10.71 3.56
CA HIS A 213 7.20 -11.81 4.45
C HIS A 213 8.60 -11.68 5.09
N GLN A 214 9.39 -10.73 4.61
CA GLN A 214 10.77 -10.57 5.09
C GLN A 214 10.85 -9.73 6.36
N VAL A 215 11.72 -10.18 7.30
CA VAL A 215 12.14 -9.34 8.44
C VAL A 215 13.21 -8.38 7.92
N SER A 216 12.79 -7.19 7.52
CA SER A 216 13.64 -6.18 6.89
C SER A 216 13.47 -4.81 7.55
N PRO A 217 14.52 -3.97 7.59
CA PRO A 217 14.41 -2.57 7.99
C PRO A 217 13.39 -1.76 7.17
N ARG A 218 13.10 -2.16 5.93
CA ARG A 218 12.07 -1.54 5.08
C ARG A 218 10.69 -1.51 5.74
N ARG A 219 10.43 -2.37 6.74
CA ARG A 219 9.17 -2.34 7.49
C ARG A 219 8.91 -0.99 8.18
N PHE A 220 9.95 -0.24 8.51
CA PHE A 220 9.82 1.10 9.09
C PHE A 220 9.40 2.17 8.09
N ASP A 221 9.45 1.89 6.77
CA ASP A 221 8.98 2.82 5.72
C ASP A 221 7.48 3.12 5.85
N TYR A 222 6.71 2.23 6.48
CA TYR A 222 5.33 2.52 6.86
C TYR A 222 5.16 3.82 7.64
N LEU A 223 6.13 4.21 8.46
CA LEU A 223 6.05 5.45 9.24
C LEU A 223 6.13 6.69 8.35
N ALA A 224 7.02 6.66 7.35
CA ALA A 224 7.14 7.73 6.36
C ALA A 224 5.91 7.79 5.47
N ALA A 225 5.43 6.64 4.96
CA ALA A 225 4.22 6.53 4.16
C ALA A 225 3.00 7.06 4.93
N ASN A 226 2.84 6.69 6.21
CA ASN A 226 1.75 7.18 7.06
C ASN A 226 1.80 8.71 7.29
N LEU A 227 3.00 9.27 7.42
CA LEU A 227 3.15 10.72 7.54
C LEU A 227 2.79 11.44 6.24
N SER A 228 3.25 10.91 5.10
CA SER A 228 2.89 11.40 3.77
C SER A 228 1.38 11.43 3.58
N MET A 229 0.70 10.30 3.83
CA MET A 229 -0.76 10.23 3.72
C MET A 229 -1.48 11.23 4.64
N ALA A 230 -1.03 11.40 5.87
CA ALA A 230 -1.63 12.39 6.77
C ALA A 230 -1.51 13.82 6.23
N ARG A 231 -0.39 14.15 5.57
CA ARG A 231 -0.20 15.45 4.90
C ARG A 231 -1.12 15.59 3.69
N GLN A 232 -1.21 14.57 2.85
CA GLN A 232 -2.07 14.55 1.67
C GLN A 232 -3.56 14.72 2.06
N LEU A 233 -4.04 14.02 3.08
CA LEU A 233 -5.41 14.18 3.58
C LEU A 233 -5.70 15.60 4.07
N ARG A 234 -4.73 16.26 4.75
CA ARG A 234 -4.89 17.66 5.15
C ARG A 234 -4.91 18.62 3.96
N GLN A 235 -4.03 18.41 2.97
CA GLN A 235 -3.99 19.21 1.75
C GLN A 235 -5.28 19.10 0.94
N LEU A 236 -5.91 17.93 0.95
CA LEU A 236 -7.20 17.67 0.31
C LEU A 236 -8.38 18.29 1.08
N GLY A 237 -8.16 18.83 2.27
CA GLY A 237 -9.21 19.42 3.10
C GLY A 237 -10.29 18.43 3.53
N VAL A 238 -9.94 17.15 3.72
CA VAL A 238 -10.93 16.15 4.13
C VAL A 238 -11.54 16.48 5.50
N PRO A 239 -12.78 16.02 5.79
CA PRO A 239 -13.45 16.28 7.07
C PRO A 239 -12.59 15.87 8.27
N SER A 240 -12.66 16.65 9.36
CA SER A 240 -11.89 16.41 10.60
C SER A 240 -12.11 15.00 11.18
N GLU A 241 -13.29 14.44 10.99
CA GLU A 241 -13.62 13.08 11.38
C GLU A 241 -12.73 12.05 10.65
N LEU A 242 -12.56 12.20 9.33
CA LEU A 242 -11.73 11.30 8.52
C LEU A 242 -10.25 11.42 8.91
N LEU A 243 -9.77 12.64 9.21
CA LEU A 243 -8.43 12.84 9.77
C LEU A 243 -8.27 12.09 11.11
N SER A 244 -9.31 12.10 11.96
CA SER A 244 -9.28 11.39 13.23
C SER A 244 -9.28 9.87 13.06
N ILE A 245 -10.05 9.35 12.08
CA ILE A 245 -10.03 7.93 11.73
C ILE A 245 -8.62 7.53 11.28
N TYR A 246 -8.01 8.32 10.39
CA TYR A 246 -6.66 8.03 9.91
C TYR A 246 -5.59 8.16 11.00
N GLU A 247 -5.72 9.12 11.92
CA GLU A 247 -4.79 9.29 13.04
C GLU A 247 -4.81 8.09 14.00
N ASN A 248 -6.00 7.49 14.23
CA ASN A 248 -6.09 6.25 14.99
C ASN A 248 -5.36 5.09 14.30
N HIS A 249 -5.44 5.00 12.96
CA HIS A 249 -4.69 4.03 12.18
C HIS A 249 -3.17 4.27 12.30
N ARG A 250 -2.71 5.51 12.14
CA ARG A 250 -1.29 5.89 12.33
C ARG A 250 -0.77 5.47 13.71
N TRP A 251 -1.57 5.73 14.75
CA TRP A 251 -1.22 5.33 16.11
C TRP A 251 -1.03 3.82 16.24
N LEU A 252 -1.97 3.03 15.71
CA LEU A 252 -1.87 1.57 15.75
C LEU A 252 -0.64 1.06 14.99
N ASN A 253 -0.27 1.69 13.88
CA ASN A 253 0.96 1.36 13.15
C ASN A 253 2.23 1.69 13.94
N VAL A 254 2.25 2.78 14.71
CA VAL A 254 3.38 3.09 15.62
C VAL A 254 3.54 1.98 16.65
N VAL A 255 2.44 1.50 17.24
CA VAL A 255 2.45 0.40 18.21
C VAL A 255 2.93 -0.90 17.54
N ASP A 256 2.37 -1.27 16.38
CA ASP A 256 2.73 -2.49 15.66
C ASP A 256 4.22 -2.51 15.27
N LEU A 257 4.75 -1.38 14.78
CA LEU A 257 6.14 -1.25 14.41
C LEU A 257 7.10 -1.23 15.62
N TYR A 258 6.64 -0.74 16.77
CA TYR A 258 7.38 -0.90 18.01
C TYR A 258 7.46 -2.39 18.42
N TRP A 259 6.39 -3.14 18.21
CA TRP A 259 6.36 -4.58 18.44
C TRP A 259 7.28 -5.32 17.48
N PHE A 260 7.21 -5.00 16.20
CA PHE A 260 8.13 -5.53 15.21
C PHE A 260 9.59 -5.27 15.60
N TYR A 261 9.93 -4.04 15.98
CA TYR A 261 11.24 -3.66 16.48
C TYR A 261 11.64 -4.51 17.69
N HIS A 262 10.81 -4.57 18.72
CA HIS A 262 11.11 -5.32 19.95
C HIS A 262 11.38 -6.80 19.68
N ARG A 263 10.58 -7.42 18.81
CA ARG A 263 10.71 -8.83 18.44
C ARG A 263 11.94 -9.10 17.58
N HIS A 264 12.30 -8.20 16.68
CA HIS A 264 13.30 -8.48 15.63
C HIS A 264 14.59 -7.66 15.72
N ARG A 265 14.77 -6.76 16.70
CA ARG A 265 15.93 -5.86 16.81
C ARG A 265 17.29 -6.55 16.69
N ARG A 266 17.44 -7.80 17.20
CA ARG A 266 18.68 -8.58 17.08
C ARG A 266 18.95 -9.04 15.66
N ARG A 267 17.90 -9.40 14.91
CA ARG A 267 17.98 -9.85 13.51
C ARG A 267 18.20 -8.71 12.52
N LEU A 268 17.71 -7.52 12.84
CA LEU A 268 17.86 -6.31 12.01
C LEU A 268 19.29 -5.76 11.99
N GLY A 269 20.12 -6.14 12.98
CA GLY A 269 21.46 -5.57 13.20
C GLY A 269 21.41 -4.22 13.92
N ALA A 270 22.49 -3.87 14.62
CA ALA A 270 22.52 -2.72 15.55
C ALA A 270 22.16 -1.38 14.87
N ALA A 271 22.77 -1.08 13.73
CA ALA A 271 22.56 0.19 13.03
C ALA A 271 21.11 0.37 12.55
N ALA A 272 20.53 -0.68 11.95
CA ALA A 272 19.13 -0.63 11.47
C ALA A 272 18.14 -0.57 12.64
N ALA A 273 18.40 -1.28 13.73
CA ALA A 273 17.58 -1.23 14.93
C ALA A 273 17.57 0.16 15.57
N VAL A 274 18.72 0.83 15.66
CA VAL A 274 18.82 2.22 16.18
C VAL A 274 18.05 3.19 15.29
N ARG A 275 18.21 3.10 13.95
CA ARG A 275 17.45 3.93 13.01
C ARG A 275 15.95 3.69 13.13
N GLY A 276 15.52 2.43 13.16
CA GLY A 276 14.10 2.08 13.29
C GLY A 276 13.48 2.61 14.58
N LEU A 277 14.17 2.48 15.71
CA LEU A 277 13.68 3.02 16.98
C LEU A 277 13.56 4.55 16.95
N ARG A 278 14.49 5.25 16.30
CA ARG A 278 14.42 6.69 16.10
C ARG A 278 13.20 7.08 15.26
N GLN A 279 12.97 6.40 14.14
CA GLN A 279 11.80 6.64 13.28
C GLN A 279 10.48 6.40 14.03
N ILE A 280 10.40 5.33 14.83
CA ILE A 280 9.22 5.06 15.67
C ILE A 280 9.00 6.21 16.66
N ARG A 281 10.06 6.68 17.33
CA ARG A 281 9.96 7.81 18.29
C ARG A 281 9.50 9.10 17.62
N GLU A 282 10.01 9.41 16.45
CA GLU A 282 9.62 10.57 15.65
C GLU A 282 8.14 10.48 15.24
N ALA A 283 7.70 9.31 14.73
CA ALA A 283 6.31 9.08 14.38
C ALA A 283 5.38 9.16 15.60
N TRP A 284 5.78 8.55 16.73
CA TRP A 284 5.08 8.62 18.00
C TRP A 284 4.92 10.08 18.47
N ALA A 285 5.98 10.88 18.36
CA ALA A 285 5.97 12.30 18.71
C ALA A 285 5.04 13.12 17.81
N GLY A 286 4.84 12.71 16.57
CA GLY A 286 3.97 13.37 15.60
C GLY A 286 2.49 12.98 15.67
N ILE A 287 2.07 12.10 16.58
CA ILE A 287 0.65 11.72 16.73
C ILE A 287 -0.16 12.86 17.37
N GLU A 288 -1.25 13.25 16.74
CA GLU A 288 -2.24 14.21 17.27
C GLU A 288 -3.16 13.53 18.29
N THR A 289 -2.71 13.42 19.55
CA THR A 289 -3.38 12.63 20.59
C THR A 289 -4.83 13.03 20.86
N TRP A 290 -5.18 14.28 20.60
CA TRP A 290 -6.55 14.78 20.74
C TRP A 290 -7.53 14.19 19.72
N ARG A 291 -7.02 13.67 18.58
CA ARG A 291 -7.81 12.96 17.55
C ARG A 291 -8.05 11.50 17.89
N LEU A 292 -7.32 10.94 18.84
CA LEU A 292 -7.44 9.53 19.16
C LEU A 292 -8.74 9.21 19.89
N ARG A 293 -9.29 8.02 19.67
CA ARG A 293 -10.43 7.50 20.43
C ARG A 293 -10.09 7.43 21.91
N PRO A 294 -11.05 7.65 22.84
CA PRO A 294 -10.78 7.69 24.28
C PRO A 294 -10.00 6.50 24.83
N ARG A 295 -10.31 5.28 24.36
CA ARG A 295 -9.62 4.04 24.76
C ARG A 295 -8.13 4.02 24.38
N LEU A 296 -7.76 4.68 23.26
CA LEU A 296 -6.37 4.76 22.80
C LEU A 296 -5.63 5.89 23.52
N ARG A 297 -6.32 6.98 23.87
CA ARG A 297 -5.76 8.09 24.66
C ARG A 297 -5.44 7.71 26.11
N ARG A 298 -6.14 6.72 26.64
CA ARG A 298 -5.99 6.25 28.03
C ARG A 298 -4.80 5.30 28.23
N LYS A 299 -4.10 4.90 27.19
CA LYS A 299 -2.87 4.14 27.35
C LYS A 299 -1.85 4.95 28.14
N PHE A 300 -1.15 4.30 29.06
CA PHE A 300 -0.29 4.89 30.08
C PHE A 300 0.74 5.89 29.52
N GLY A 301 1.47 5.55 28.47
CA GLY A 301 2.44 6.43 27.84
C GLY A 301 1.87 7.72 27.19
N TYR A 302 0.54 7.88 27.17
CA TYR A 302 -0.14 9.01 26.54
C TYR A 302 -0.94 9.89 27.49
N ALA A 303 -1.29 9.37 28.66
CA ALA A 303 -2.37 9.94 29.43
C ALA A 303 -2.11 11.35 30.00
N PRO A 304 -1.12 11.64 30.81
CA PRO A 304 -1.14 12.97 31.48
C PRO A 304 -0.29 14.05 30.83
N LEU A 305 0.79 13.72 30.14
CA LEU A 305 1.85 14.69 29.79
C LEU A 305 1.67 15.35 28.41
N ARG A 306 0.84 14.77 27.54
CA ARG A 306 0.55 15.32 26.20
C ARG A 306 -0.85 15.91 26.06
N TRP A 307 -1.68 15.82 27.06
CA TRP A 307 -3.05 16.33 27.00
C TRP A 307 -3.15 17.86 26.91
N ALA A 308 -2.07 18.56 27.24
CA ALA A 308 -1.98 20.01 27.11
C ALA A 308 -1.77 20.52 25.67
N SER A 309 -1.63 19.64 24.68
CA SER A 309 -1.43 20.05 23.29
C SER A 309 -2.74 19.95 22.50
N GLY A 310 -3.56 21.01 22.60
CA GLY A 310 -4.62 21.29 21.66
C GLY A 310 -4.08 21.75 20.30
N PRO A 311 -4.95 21.92 19.28
CA PRO A 311 -4.56 22.45 18.00
C PRO A 311 -3.91 23.83 18.19
N GLY A 312 -2.63 23.98 17.80
CA GLY A 312 -1.87 25.22 17.88
C GLY A 312 -0.73 25.27 18.89
N LEU A 313 -0.59 24.30 19.80
CA LEU A 313 0.44 24.32 20.86
C LEU A 313 1.70 23.48 20.56
N GLN A 314 1.87 22.99 19.34
CA GLN A 314 3.01 22.12 19.00
C GLN A 314 4.35 22.85 18.83
N ASP A 315 4.37 24.13 18.52
CA ASP A 315 5.59 24.86 18.16
C ASP A 315 6.27 25.65 19.32
N GLU A 316 5.63 25.79 20.49
CA GLU A 316 6.15 26.63 21.58
C GLU A 316 6.79 25.85 22.75
N ARG A 317 7.23 24.62 22.54
CA ARG A 317 7.72 23.77 23.63
C ARG A 317 9.17 24.06 24.01
N GLY A 318 9.37 24.80 25.09
CA GLY A 318 10.67 24.97 25.76
C GLY A 318 11.24 23.67 26.37
N ALA A 319 12.30 23.78 27.16
CA ALA A 319 13.02 22.65 27.78
C ALA A 319 12.11 21.71 28.60
N ALA A 320 11.11 22.23 29.32
CA ALA A 320 10.14 21.45 30.09
C ALA A 320 9.27 20.53 29.22
N GLY A 321 8.86 20.99 28.02
CA GLY A 321 8.10 20.16 27.07
C GLY A 321 8.91 18.99 26.54
N ARG A 322 10.21 19.18 26.25
CA ARG A 322 11.12 18.10 25.81
C ARG A 322 11.35 17.05 26.91
N ALA A 323 11.47 17.46 28.17
CA ALA A 323 11.59 16.53 29.30
C ALA A 323 10.32 15.71 29.51
N ALA A 324 9.13 16.32 29.42
CA ALA A 324 7.85 15.65 29.49
C ALA A 324 7.65 14.64 28.35
N ASP A 325 8.05 14.99 27.11
CA ASP A 325 8.00 14.07 25.98
C ASP A 325 8.97 12.88 26.16
N SER A 326 10.14 13.09 26.77
CA SER A 326 11.09 12.01 27.06
C SER A 326 10.54 11.04 28.12
N LEU A 327 9.92 11.55 29.16
CA LEU A 327 9.27 10.72 30.18
C LEU A 327 8.09 9.95 29.59
N SER A 328 7.22 10.59 28.82
CA SER A 328 6.09 9.95 28.14
C SER A 328 6.56 8.83 27.20
N TRP A 329 7.66 9.03 26.48
CA TRP A 329 8.27 8.00 25.62
C TRP A 329 8.77 6.80 26.43
N CYS A 330 9.42 7.03 27.58
CA CYS A 330 9.87 5.95 28.48
C CYS A 330 8.67 5.15 29.01
N LEU A 331 7.60 5.85 29.42
CA LEU A 331 6.38 5.21 29.91
C LEU A 331 5.68 4.38 28.82
N PHE A 332 5.59 4.90 27.60
CA PHE A 332 5.08 4.15 26.45
C PHE A 332 5.85 2.85 26.21
N ARG A 333 7.18 2.93 26.19
CA ARG A 333 8.03 1.75 26.02
C ARG A 333 7.82 0.72 27.11
N LEU A 334 7.80 1.16 28.37
CA LEU A 334 7.57 0.29 29.52
C LEU A 334 6.22 -0.42 29.44
N GLU A 335 5.15 0.30 29.11
CA GLU A 335 3.81 -0.27 28.94
C GLU A 335 3.80 -1.35 27.86
N GLU A 336 4.34 -1.05 26.67
CA GLU A 336 4.35 -2.01 25.55
C GLU A 336 5.25 -3.23 25.88
N GLU A 337 6.40 -3.05 26.49
CA GLU A 337 7.28 -4.14 26.87
C GLU A 337 6.68 -5.07 27.95
N LEU A 338 5.95 -4.50 28.92
CA LEU A 338 5.20 -5.27 29.91
C LEU A 338 4.06 -6.05 29.26
N TYR A 339 3.29 -5.41 28.39
CA TYR A 339 2.19 -6.06 27.68
C TYR A 339 2.66 -7.23 26.81
N PHE A 340 3.79 -7.08 26.11
CA PHE A 340 4.44 -8.16 25.36
C PHE A 340 4.88 -9.33 26.24
N SER A 341 5.50 -9.00 27.36
CA SER A 341 5.96 -10.02 28.30
C SER A 341 4.80 -10.83 28.84
N LEU A 342 3.70 -10.17 29.20
CA LEU A 342 2.47 -10.82 29.64
C LEU A 342 1.83 -11.70 28.57
N ARG A 343 1.70 -11.20 27.34
CA ARG A 343 1.15 -12.01 26.23
C ARG A 343 1.99 -13.26 25.94
N ARG A 344 3.31 -13.13 26.00
CA ARG A 344 4.24 -14.26 25.80
C ARG A 344 4.10 -15.30 26.90
N LEU A 345 3.90 -14.88 28.15
CA LEU A 345 3.67 -15.78 29.29
C LEU A 345 2.31 -16.49 29.19
N LEU A 346 1.30 -15.85 28.63
CA LEU A 346 -0.05 -16.39 28.45
C LEU A 346 -0.23 -17.19 27.15
N GLY A 347 0.85 -17.42 26.37
CA GLY A 347 0.80 -18.16 25.12
C GLY A 347 -0.03 -17.52 24.00
N ARG A 348 -0.27 -16.20 24.07
CA ARG A 348 -1.11 -15.42 23.13
C ARG A 348 -0.30 -14.51 22.24
#